data_2a090115dcb36f5fb3f6473bd8c24d71
#
_entry.id   2a090115dcb36f5fb3f6473bd8c24d71
#
_cell.length_a   1.000
_cell.length_b   1.000
_cell.length_c   1.000
_cell.angle_alpha   90.00
_cell.angle_beta   90.00
_cell.angle_gamma   90.00
#
_symmetry.space_group_name_H-M   'P 1'
#
loop_
_entity.id
_entity.type
_entity.pdbx_description
1 polymer ?
#
loop_
_entity_poly.entity_id
_entity_poly.type
_entity_poly.pdbx_seq_one_letter_code
_entity_poly.pdbx_strand_id
1 'polypeptide(L)'
;MTSGTTQPATSLAPIEALHTGSGDPLLLLHGFLMSPHCWEDVASRLSATCEVFAPALAGHWGGPDLSGWYIDVNLLADRVEEQLDELGWRTCHIAGNSLGGWVGFELARRGRARTLTAIAPAGGWHNPSPAQLRVGLEFLTLLPIVEIGKRLPAWIRFSAPVRRATAMLLSKNVAAAPRRGVEAAIMSATHCAAMLPLIVSGMRMAVLDDLSTVRTPVRLLMCEFDRIIPNRMYAKRFLRELPETADRILVHGVGHVPMLEAPDRIATLIAEHVYASRTRLRAV
;
A
#
# COMPACT_ATOMS: atom_id res chain seq x y z
N MET A 1 -47.66 0.15 0.56
CA MET A 1 -46.77 -0.75 -0.19
C MET A 1 -45.73 0.13 -0.90
N THR A 2 -44.63 0.43 -0.25
CA THR A 2 -43.54 1.22 -0.84
C THR A 2 -42.50 0.24 -1.39
N SER A 3 -42.46 0.14 -2.71
CA SER A 3 -41.45 -0.62 -3.46
C SER A 3 -40.09 0.00 -3.26
N GLY A 4 -39.29 -0.60 -2.40
CA GLY A 4 -37.87 -0.29 -2.28
C GLY A 4 -37.15 -0.71 -3.58
N THR A 5 -36.86 0.23 -4.43
CA THR A 5 -35.95 0.07 -5.57
C THR A 5 -34.56 -0.19 -5.00
N THR A 6 -34.15 -1.45 -4.93
CA THR A 6 -32.74 -1.84 -4.78
C THR A 6 -31.98 -1.29 -5.99
N GLN A 7 -31.23 -0.22 -5.80
CA GLN A 7 -30.22 0.18 -6.79
C GLN A 7 -29.31 -1.02 -7.10
N PRO A 8 -29.08 -1.33 -8.38
CA PRO A 8 -28.14 -2.37 -8.75
C PRO A 8 -26.77 -2.02 -8.14
N ALA A 9 -26.17 -2.99 -7.45
CA ALA A 9 -24.82 -2.87 -6.94
C ALA A 9 -23.91 -2.46 -8.11
N THR A 10 -23.40 -1.24 -8.08
CA THR A 10 -22.45 -0.73 -9.08
C THR A 10 -21.28 -1.71 -9.08
N SER A 11 -21.06 -2.42 -10.18
CA SER A 11 -19.97 -3.38 -10.30
C SER A 11 -18.65 -2.61 -10.06
N LEU A 12 -17.83 -3.10 -9.12
CA LEU A 12 -16.49 -2.58 -8.92
C LEU A 12 -15.71 -2.74 -10.22
N ALA A 13 -15.23 -1.62 -10.78
CA ALA A 13 -14.36 -1.58 -11.94
C ALA A 13 -12.90 -1.40 -11.50
N PRO A 14 -11.89 -1.86 -12.26
CA PRO A 14 -10.51 -1.52 -11.98
C PRO A 14 -10.31 0.00 -12.05
N ILE A 15 -9.42 0.51 -11.20
CA ILE A 15 -8.96 1.91 -11.22
C ILE A 15 -7.50 1.88 -11.65
N GLU A 16 -7.19 2.54 -12.77
CA GLU A 16 -5.81 2.68 -13.24
C GLU A 16 -5.03 3.61 -12.32
N ALA A 17 -5.61 4.76 -12.01
CA ALA A 17 -5.10 5.69 -11.01
C ALA A 17 -6.23 6.55 -10.44
N LEU A 18 -6.11 6.90 -9.15
CA LEU A 18 -6.83 8.04 -8.58
C LEU A 18 -5.96 9.28 -8.81
N HIS A 19 -6.52 10.31 -9.45
CA HIS A 19 -5.86 11.60 -9.60
C HIS A 19 -6.84 12.69 -9.22
N THR A 20 -6.56 13.41 -8.14
CA THR A 20 -7.51 14.38 -7.56
C THR A 20 -6.80 15.45 -6.74
N GLY A 21 -7.48 16.59 -6.59
CA GLY A 21 -6.98 17.72 -5.82
C GLY A 21 -6.00 18.61 -6.58
N SER A 22 -5.40 19.52 -5.86
CA SER A 22 -4.38 20.45 -6.36
C SER A 22 -3.46 20.86 -5.20
N GLY A 23 -2.23 21.26 -5.50
CA GLY A 23 -1.26 21.68 -4.49
C GLY A 23 0.03 20.89 -4.56
N ASP A 24 0.59 20.48 -3.42
CA ASP A 24 1.83 19.69 -3.43
C ASP A 24 1.60 18.29 -4.00
N PRO A 25 2.46 17.82 -4.92
CA PRO A 25 2.36 16.50 -5.48
C PRO A 25 2.55 15.42 -4.41
N LEU A 26 1.57 14.55 -4.28
CA LEU A 26 1.54 13.44 -3.31
C LEU A 26 1.21 12.13 -4.00
N LEU A 27 2.16 11.21 -3.99
CA LEU A 27 2.03 9.85 -4.50
C LEU A 27 1.56 8.91 -3.39
N LEU A 28 0.51 8.12 -3.64
CA LEU A 28 0.01 7.09 -2.74
C LEU A 28 0.19 5.70 -3.36
N LEU A 29 0.95 4.81 -2.70
CA LEU A 29 1.29 3.48 -3.20
C LEU A 29 0.62 2.40 -2.36
N HIS A 30 -0.21 1.56 -2.99
CA HIS A 30 -0.91 0.46 -2.33
C HIS A 30 -0.02 -0.76 -2.06
N GLY A 31 -0.47 -1.64 -1.17
CA GLY A 31 0.21 -2.89 -0.84
C GLY A 31 0.01 -4.01 -1.86
N PHE A 32 0.73 -5.11 -1.66
CA PHE A 32 0.57 -6.34 -2.44
C PHE A 32 -0.87 -6.86 -2.35
N LEU A 33 -1.42 -7.35 -3.46
CA LEU A 33 -2.81 -7.81 -3.62
C LEU A 33 -3.87 -6.72 -3.35
N MET A 34 -3.47 -5.45 -3.33
CA MET A 34 -4.36 -4.30 -3.22
C MET A 34 -4.43 -3.52 -4.53
N SER A 35 -5.17 -2.42 -4.54
CA SER A 35 -5.33 -1.49 -5.66
C SER A 35 -5.61 -0.09 -5.14
N PRO A 36 -5.68 0.95 -6.00
CA PRO A 36 -5.96 2.33 -5.59
C PRO A 36 -7.21 2.50 -4.72
N HIS A 37 -8.17 1.60 -4.81
CA HIS A 37 -9.39 1.66 -4.00
C HIS A 37 -9.13 1.76 -2.49
N CYS A 38 -8.02 1.21 -1.99
CA CYS A 38 -7.71 1.32 -0.57
C CYS A 38 -7.35 2.75 -0.14
N TRP A 39 -7.09 3.63 -1.10
CA TRP A 39 -6.75 5.02 -0.88
C TRP A 39 -7.92 6.00 -1.10
N GLU A 40 -9.09 5.55 -1.63
CA GLU A 40 -10.21 6.44 -1.99
C GLU A 40 -10.54 7.44 -0.87
N ASP A 41 -10.76 6.93 0.35
CA ASP A 41 -11.12 7.76 1.50
C ASP A 41 -9.99 8.69 1.98
N VAL A 42 -8.74 8.23 1.95
CA VAL A 42 -7.56 9.03 2.32
C VAL A 42 -7.28 10.10 1.26
N ALA A 43 -7.35 9.73 -0.03
CA ALA A 43 -7.14 10.64 -1.15
C ALA A 43 -8.16 11.79 -1.12
N SER A 44 -9.43 11.48 -0.88
CA SER A 44 -10.49 12.49 -0.76
C SER A 44 -10.19 13.54 0.32
N ARG A 45 -9.60 13.14 1.46
CA ARG A 45 -9.24 14.05 2.54
C ARG A 45 -8.01 14.90 2.23
N LEU A 46 -7.04 14.33 1.54
CA LEU A 46 -5.79 15.01 1.19
C LEU A 46 -5.91 15.92 -0.02
N SER A 47 -6.91 15.69 -0.87
CA SER A 47 -7.14 16.47 -2.11
C SER A 47 -7.43 17.96 -1.89
N ALA A 48 -7.80 18.36 -0.68
CA ALA A 48 -7.99 19.75 -0.32
C ALA A 48 -6.69 20.56 -0.33
N THR A 49 -5.53 19.92 -0.20
CA THR A 49 -4.23 20.58 -0.01
C THR A 49 -3.09 19.97 -0.81
N CYS A 50 -3.30 18.81 -1.39
CA CYS A 50 -2.34 18.09 -2.22
C CYS A 50 -2.96 17.73 -3.57
N GLU A 51 -2.14 17.72 -4.60
CA GLU A 51 -2.42 17.02 -5.82
C GLU A 51 -2.07 15.55 -5.60
N VAL A 52 -3.10 14.71 -5.43
CA VAL A 52 -2.96 13.30 -5.05
C VAL A 52 -2.98 12.43 -6.29
N PHE A 53 -1.96 11.61 -6.45
CA PHE A 53 -1.89 10.57 -7.46
C PHE A 53 -1.70 9.20 -6.80
N ALA A 54 -2.61 8.26 -7.04
CA ALA A 54 -2.54 6.90 -6.53
C ALA A 54 -2.69 5.90 -7.67
N PRO A 55 -1.59 5.50 -8.34
CA PRO A 55 -1.63 4.54 -9.43
C PRO A 55 -1.84 3.12 -8.94
N ALA A 56 -2.42 2.27 -9.78
CA ALA A 56 -2.33 0.84 -9.61
C ALA A 56 -0.92 0.38 -10.01
N LEU A 57 -0.26 -0.34 -9.10
CA LEU A 57 1.06 -0.90 -9.37
C LEU A 57 1.00 -1.91 -10.52
N ALA A 58 2.04 -1.97 -11.33
CA ALA A 58 2.10 -2.87 -12.46
C ALA A 58 1.85 -4.33 -12.06
N GLY A 59 1.04 -5.04 -12.86
CA GLY A 59 0.59 -6.40 -12.60
C GLY A 59 -0.48 -6.55 -11.50
N HIS A 60 -0.92 -5.46 -10.90
CA HIS A 60 -2.06 -5.42 -9.97
C HIS A 60 -3.34 -4.97 -10.69
N TRP A 61 -4.48 -5.14 -10.04
CA TRP A 61 -5.79 -4.84 -10.62
C TRP A 61 -5.94 -3.36 -10.98
N GLY A 62 -6.05 -3.08 -12.29
CA GLY A 62 -6.06 -1.74 -12.87
C GLY A 62 -4.69 -1.23 -13.30
N GLY A 63 -3.61 -1.88 -12.90
CA GLY A 63 -2.26 -1.48 -13.28
C GLY A 63 -1.83 -1.99 -14.65
N PRO A 64 -0.76 -1.42 -15.20
CA PRO A 64 -0.21 -1.87 -16.48
C PRO A 64 0.22 -3.33 -16.41
N ASP A 65 0.08 -4.01 -17.56
CA ASP A 65 0.53 -5.38 -17.70
C ASP A 65 2.05 -5.49 -17.55
N LEU A 66 2.49 -6.59 -16.96
CA LEU A 66 3.90 -6.91 -16.85
C LEU A 66 4.25 -8.07 -17.79
N SER A 67 5.23 -7.86 -18.63
CA SER A 67 5.84 -8.91 -19.45
C SER A 67 6.93 -9.62 -18.63
N GLY A 68 6.85 -10.96 -18.54
CA GLY A 68 7.89 -11.78 -17.90
C GLY A 68 7.53 -12.31 -16.51
N TRP A 69 8.36 -13.22 -16.02
CA TRP A 69 8.18 -13.91 -14.74
C TRP A 69 8.96 -13.30 -13.58
N TYR A 70 9.84 -12.33 -13.87
CA TYR A 70 10.64 -11.67 -12.85
C TYR A 70 10.07 -10.28 -12.58
N ILE A 71 9.49 -10.11 -11.42
CA ILE A 71 8.96 -8.83 -10.95
C ILE A 71 9.63 -8.53 -9.62
N ASP A 72 10.36 -7.43 -9.55
CA ASP A 72 10.96 -6.94 -8.32
C ASP A 72 10.53 -5.50 -8.00
N VAL A 73 11.00 -4.99 -6.90
CA VAL A 73 10.69 -3.63 -6.45
C VAL A 73 11.28 -2.58 -7.40
N ASN A 74 12.43 -2.88 -8.03
CA ASN A 74 13.03 -1.95 -8.99
C ASN A 74 12.13 -1.78 -10.21
N LEU A 75 11.63 -2.88 -10.77
CA LEU A 75 10.70 -2.84 -11.90
C LEU A 75 9.40 -2.10 -11.54
N LEU A 76 8.87 -2.32 -10.33
CA LEU A 76 7.69 -1.58 -9.88
C LEU A 76 7.98 -0.09 -9.74
N ALA A 77 9.16 0.27 -9.22
CA ALA A 77 9.59 1.65 -9.11
C ALA A 77 9.81 2.29 -10.49
N ASP A 78 10.39 1.57 -11.47
CA ASP A 78 10.56 2.04 -12.85
C ASP A 78 9.22 2.45 -13.46
N ARG A 79 8.19 1.60 -13.31
CA ARG A 79 6.84 1.88 -13.81
C ARG A 79 6.16 3.06 -13.14
N VAL A 80 6.40 3.24 -11.84
CA VAL A 80 5.91 4.43 -11.12
C VAL A 80 6.66 5.68 -11.57
N GLU A 81 7.97 5.61 -11.79
CA GLU A 81 8.77 6.75 -12.30
C GLU A 81 8.29 7.20 -13.67
N GLU A 82 8.01 6.27 -14.60
CA GLU A 82 7.43 6.58 -15.92
C GLU A 82 6.14 7.41 -15.75
N GLN A 83 5.23 7.00 -14.86
CA GLN A 83 3.99 7.72 -14.60
C GLN A 83 4.23 9.10 -13.96
N LEU A 84 5.21 9.23 -13.04
CA LEU A 84 5.57 10.52 -12.46
C LEU A 84 6.16 11.47 -13.51
N ASP A 85 6.95 10.94 -14.44
CA ASP A 85 7.54 11.74 -15.54
C ASP A 85 6.46 12.21 -16.52
N GLU A 86 5.46 11.38 -16.83
CA GLU A 86 4.27 11.76 -17.61
C GLU A 86 3.49 12.91 -16.96
N LEU A 87 3.40 12.93 -15.62
CA LEU A 87 2.78 14.02 -14.85
C LEU A 87 3.68 15.27 -14.72
N GLY A 88 4.94 15.19 -15.14
CA GLY A 88 5.94 16.25 -14.94
C GLY A 88 6.42 16.36 -13.49
N TRP A 89 6.20 15.35 -12.67
CA TRP A 89 6.59 15.32 -11.26
C TRP A 89 8.01 14.81 -11.07
N ARG A 90 8.98 15.69 -11.10
CA ARG A 90 10.38 15.33 -10.83
C ARG A 90 10.56 14.79 -9.40
N THR A 91 9.88 15.38 -8.42
CA THR A 91 9.85 14.92 -7.04
C THR A 91 8.47 15.13 -6.44
N CYS A 92 8.04 14.25 -5.54
CA CYS A 92 6.77 14.34 -4.84
C CYS A 92 6.91 13.89 -3.38
N HIS A 93 5.90 14.16 -2.55
CA HIS A 93 5.72 13.47 -1.29
C HIS A 93 5.22 12.06 -1.58
N ILE A 94 5.65 11.07 -0.82
CA ILE A 94 5.26 9.67 -1.02
C ILE A 94 4.65 9.13 0.27
N ALA A 95 3.49 8.47 0.17
CA ALA A 95 2.98 7.60 1.21
C ALA A 95 2.72 6.21 0.64
N GLY A 96 3.27 5.17 1.27
CA GLY A 96 3.16 3.80 0.78
C GLY A 96 2.87 2.79 1.88
N ASN A 97 1.93 1.88 1.61
CA ASN A 97 1.59 0.79 2.52
C ASN A 97 2.24 -0.52 2.06
N SER A 98 2.85 -1.25 2.98
CA SER A 98 3.39 -2.59 2.75
C SER A 98 4.38 -2.62 1.56
N LEU A 99 4.06 -3.32 0.46
CA LEU A 99 4.83 -3.30 -0.80
C LEU A 99 4.99 -1.88 -1.33
N GLY A 100 3.93 -1.05 -1.28
CA GLY A 100 4.01 0.35 -1.68
C GLY A 100 4.98 1.16 -0.82
N GLY A 101 5.14 0.81 0.45
CA GLY A 101 6.17 1.37 1.33
C GLY A 101 7.58 0.98 0.89
N TRP A 102 7.78 -0.28 0.46
CA TRP A 102 9.06 -0.74 -0.09
C TRP A 102 9.40 -0.04 -1.41
N VAL A 103 8.44 0.07 -2.34
CA VAL A 103 8.60 0.87 -3.57
C VAL A 103 8.91 2.33 -3.23
N GLY A 104 8.26 2.89 -2.20
CA GLY A 104 8.52 4.25 -1.72
C GLY A 104 9.96 4.46 -1.24
N PHE A 105 10.56 3.49 -0.54
CA PHE A 105 11.98 3.52 -0.18
C PHE A 105 12.89 3.49 -1.42
N GLU A 106 12.57 2.67 -2.41
CA GLU A 106 13.34 2.63 -3.66
C GLU A 106 13.26 3.97 -4.41
N LEU A 107 12.06 4.56 -4.52
CA LEU A 107 11.89 5.89 -5.11
C LEU A 107 12.64 6.98 -4.32
N ALA A 108 12.69 6.88 -2.99
CA ALA A 108 13.46 7.77 -2.14
C ALA A 108 14.98 7.65 -2.43
N ARG A 109 15.48 6.43 -2.59
CA ARG A 109 16.88 6.16 -2.98
C ARG A 109 17.23 6.76 -4.34
N ARG A 110 16.27 6.79 -5.28
CA ARG A 110 16.39 7.39 -6.61
C ARG A 110 16.24 8.92 -6.60
N GLY A 111 15.98 9.54 -5.44
CA GLY A 111 15.81 10.98 -5.32
C GLY A 111 14.45 11.53 -5.76
N ARG A 112 13.43 10.65 -5.90
CA ARG A 112 12.07 11.06 -6.30
C ARG A 112 11.23 11.54 -5.12
N ALA A 113 11.61 11.23 -3.88
CA ALA A 113 10.83 11.53 -2.69
C ALA A 113 11.28 12.82 -1.99
N ARG A 114 10.36 13.77 -1.80
CA ARG A 114 10.52 14.93 -0.88
C ARG A 114 10.40 14.50 0.57
N THR A 115 9.44 13.62 0.86
CA THR A 115 9.24 12.91 2.13
C THR A 115 8.70 11.52 1.85
N LEU A 116 8.92 10.57 2.76
CA LEU A 116 8.36 9.23 2.69
C LEU A 116 7.59 8.91 3.97
N THR A 117 6.27 8.75 3.88
CA THR A 117 5.44 8.15 4.93
C THR A 117 5.29 6.65 4.64
N ALA A 118 6.06 5.82 5.31
CA ALA A 118 6.06 4.38 5.14
C ALA A 118 5.13 3.72 6.14
N ILE A 119 4.02 3.14 5.68
CA ILE A 119 2.96 2.54 6.50
C ILE A 119 3.12 1.02 6.48
N ALA A 120 3.48 0.42 7.61
CA ALA A 120 3.75 -1.01 7.71
C ALA A 120 4.57 -1.53 6.50
N PRO A 121 5.74 -0.93 6.18
CA PRO A 121 6.45 -1.23 4.95
C PRO A 121 6.99 -2.66 4.93
N ALA A 122 6.92 -3.30 3.76
CA ALA A 122 7.62 -4.56 3.50
C ALA A 122 9.13 -4.32 3.25
N GLY A 123 9.91 -5.40 3.10
CA GLY A 123 11.34 -5.31 2.78
C GLY A 123 12.27 -5.06 3.99
N GLY A 124 11.71 -4.92 5.20
CA GLY A 124 12.48 -4.69 6.43
C GLY A 124 13.06 -5.95 7.07
N TRP A 125 13.21 -7.03 6.35
CA TRP A 125 13.85 -8.28 6.83
C TRP A 125 15.22 -8.47 6.20
N HIS A 126 16.02 -9.38 6.74
CA HIS A 126 17.26 -9.84 6.11
C HIS A 126 16.96 -10.95 5.09
N ASN A 127 17.81 -11.09 4.08
CA ASN A 127 17.73 -12.16 3.10
C ASN A 127 19.04 -13.00 3.16
N PRO A 128 18.96 -14.32 3.42
CA PRO A 128 17.77 -15.08 3.83
C PRO A 128 17.40 -14.86 5.32
N SER A 129 16.11 -14.98 5.64
CA SER A 129 15.67 -14.93 7.04
C SER A 129 14.36 -15.72 7.28
N PRO A 130 14.10 -16.15 8.53
CA PRO A 130 12.81 -16.76 8.89
C PRO A 130 11.62 -15.85 8.61
N ALA A 131 11.81 -14.52 8.73
CA ALA A 131 10.76 -13.54 8.42
C ALA A 131 10.39 -13.55 6.95
N GLN A 132 11.38 -13.55 6.06
CA GLN A 132 11.18 -13.64 4.61
C GLN A 132 10.49 -14.96 4.22
N LEU A 133 10.98 -16.09 4.75
CA LEU A 133 10.40 -17.41 4.48
C LEU A 133 8.93 -17.44 4.93
N ARG A 134 8.64 -16.93 6.13
CA ARG A 134 7.28 -16.91 6.66
C ARG A 134 6.34 -16.11 5.74
N VAL A 135 6.67 -14.88 5.37
CA VAL A 135 5.80 -14.05 4.53
C VAL A 135 5.60 -14.67 3.14
N GLY A 136 6.65 -15.28 2.58
CA GLY A 136 6.54 -16.03 1.32
C GLY A 136 5.58 -17.19 1.43
N LEU A 137 5.67 -18.00 2.50
CA LEU A 137 4.77 -19.12 2.75
C LEU A 137 3.33 -18.67 3.01
N GLU A 138 3.12 -17.57 3.75
CA GLU A 138 1.79 -17.00 3.99
C GLU A 138 1.11 -16.64 2.66
N PHE A 139 1.79 -15.95 1.77
CA PHE A 139 1.23 -15.61 0.45
C PHE A 139 1.09 -16.82 -0.46
N LEU A 140 1.99 -17.81 -0.37
CA LEU A 140 1.87 -19.06 -1.11
C LEU A 140 0.63 -19.87 -0.68
N THR A 141 0.28 -19.87 0.60
CA THR A 141 -0.95 -20.52 1.09
C THR A 141 -2.22 -19.81 0.65
N LEU A 142 -2.15 -18.49 0.36
CA LEU A 142 -3.28 -17.76 -0.20
C LEU A 142 -3.51 -18.02 -1.69
N LEU A 143 -2.50 -18.47 -2.42
CA LEU A 143 -2.59 -18.68 -3.86
C LEU A 143 -3.76 -19.59 -4.27
N PRO A 144 -3.94 -20.81 -3.71
CA PRO A 144 -5.07 -21.66 -4.07
C PRO A 144 -6.43 -21.03 -3.72
N ILE A 145 -6.50 -20.24 -2.62
CA ILE A 145 -7.72 -19.57 -2.20
C ILE A 145 -8.10 -18.49 -3.23
N VAL A 146 -7.12 -17.73 -3.69
CA VAL A 146 -7.30 -16.69 -4.72
C VAL A 146 -7.69 -17.32 -6.06
N GLU A 147 -7.02 -18.41 -6.47
CA GLU A 147 -7.32 -19.09 -7.73
C GLU A 147 -8.74 -19.73 -7.74
N ILE A 148 -9.16 -20.29 -6.62
CA ILE A 148 -10.55 -20.76 -6.46
C ILE A 148 -11.50 -19.56 -6.50
N GLY A 149 -11.16 -18.47 -5.77
CA GLY A 149 -11.96 -17.24 -5.70
C GLY A 149 -12.25 -16.62 -7.06
N LYS A 150 -11.30 -16.68 -8.01
CA LYS A 150 -11.49 -16.22 -9.40
C LYS A 150 -12.66 -16.92 -10.10
N ARG A 151 -12.87 -18.21 -9.80
CA ARG A 151 -13.87 -19.07 -10.45
C ARG A 151 -15.23 -19.06 -9.77
N LEU A 152 -15.30 -18.53 -8.54
CA LEU A 152 -16.53 -18.50 -7.77
C LEU A 152 -17.49 -17.44 -8.30
N PRO A 153 -18.82 -17.73 -8.34
CA PRO A 153 -19.83 -16.72 -8.62
C PRO A 153 -19.74 -15.54 -7.65
N ALA A 154 -20.12 -14.35 -8.11
CA ALA A 154 -20.04 -13.12 -7.32
C ALA A 154 -20.74 -13.22 -5.94
N TRP A 155 -21.91 -13.90 -5.89
CA TRP A 155 -22.67 -14.05 -4.64
C TRP A 155 -21.94 -14.89 -3.57
N ILE A 156 -21.06 -15.83 -3.97
CA ILE A 156 -20.18 -16.56 -3.04
C ILE A 156 -18.97 -15.69 -2.69
N ARG A 157 -18.30 -15.15 -3.73
CA ARG A 157 -17.07 -14.35 -3.58
C ARG A 157 -17.28 -13.14 -2.66
N PHE A 158 -18.44 -12.50 -2.73
CA PHE A 158 -18.82 -11.37 -1.89
C PHE A 158 -19.79 -11.73 -0.76
N SER A 159 -19.86 -12.99 -0.37
CA SER A 159 -20.68 -13.41 0.76
C SER A 159 -20.18 -12.78 2.08
N ALA A 160 -21.06 -12.66 3.05
CA ALA A 160 -20.71 -12.05 4.33
C ALA A 160 -19.53 -12.76 5.06
N PRO A 161 -19.42 -14.12 5.07
CA PRO A 161 -18.28 -14.80 5.64
C PRO A 161 -16.95 -14.44 4.95
N VAL A 162 -16.93 -14.40 3.60
CA VAL A 162 -15.72 -14.06 2.83
C VAL A 162 -15.30 -12.62 3.09
N ARG A 163 -16.22 -11.67 3.04
CA ARG A 163 -15.92 -10.27 3.37
C ARG A 163 -15.41 -10.12 4.80
N ARG A 164 -16.04 -10.79 5.77
CA ARG A 164 -15.60 -10.76 7.16
C ARG A 164 -14.19 -11.31 7.33
N ALA A 165 -13.88 -12.45 6.72
CA ALA A 165 -12.55 -13.05 6.76
C ALA A 165 -11.49 -12.10 6.14
N THR A 166 -11.79 -11.53 4.97
CA THR A 166 -10.91 -10.54 4.32
C THR A 166 -10.70 -9.31 5.21
N ALA A 167 -11.77 -8.73 5.75
CA ALA A 167 -11.66 -7.57 6.63
C ALA A 167 -10.85 -7.90 7.91
N MET A 168 -11.03 -9.10 8.49
CA MET A 168 -10.25 -9.55 9.66
C MET A 168 -8.75 -9.71 9.37
N LEU A 169 -8.38 -10.03 8.14
CA LEU A 169 -6.97 -10.11 7.73
C LEU A 169 -6.35 -8.72 7.60
N LEU A 170 -7.07 -7.78 7.02
CA LEU A 170 -6.56 -6.46 6.65
C LEU A 170 -6.65 -5.44 7.79
N SER A 171 -7.70 -5.54 8.63
CA SER A 171 -8.08 -4.55 9.63
C SER A 171 -8.23 -5.16 11.02
N LYS A 172 -8.02 -4.37 12.06
CA LYS A 172 -8.33 -4.73 13.44
C LYS A 172 -9.83 -4.56 13.70
N ASN A 173 -10.37 -3.42 13.30
CA ASN A 173 -11.79 -3.09 13.46
C ASN A 173 -12.56 -3.41 12.15
N VAL A 174 -13.06 -4.64 12.06
CA VAL A 174 -13.80 -5.12 10.89
C VAL A 174 -15.05 -4.28 10.58
N ALA A 175 -15.69 -3.73 11.62
CA ALA A 175 -16.90 -2.91 11.45
C ALA A 175 -16.61 -1.53 10.85
N ALA A 176 -15.39 -1.01 11.03
CA ALA A 176 -14.97 0.27 10.47
C ALA A 176 -14.51 0.16 9.02
N ALA A 177 -14.13 -1.05 8.56
CA ALA A 177 -13.73 -1.24 7.17
C ALA A 177 -14.97 -1.19 6.25
N PRO A 178 -15.02 -0.24 5.29
CA PRO A 178 -16.19 -0.08 4.42
C PRO A 178 -16.36 -1.30 3.53
N ARG A 179 -17.60 -1.72 3.33
CA ARG A 179 -17.95 -2.88 2.48
C ARG A 179 -17.29 -2.78 1.10
N ARG A 180 -17.36 -1.61 0.45
CA ARG A 180 -16.78 -1.35 -0.86
C ARG A 180 -15.27 -1.57 -0.87
N GLY A 181 -14.55 -1.09 0.15
CA GLY A 181 -13.09 -1.27 0.27
C GLY A 181 -12.70 -2.75 0.45
N VAL A 182 -13.49 -3.52 1.23
CA VAL A 182 -13.27 -4.96 1.42
C VAL A 182 -13.55 -5.74 0.12
N GLU A 183 -14.63 -5.42 -0.58
CA GLU A 183 -14.96 -6.04 -1.86
C GLU A 183 -13.91 -5.69 -2.93
N ALA A 184 -13.40 -4.46 -2.94
CA ALA A 184 -12.28 -4.06 -3.79
C ALA A 184 -10.99 -4.83 -3.47
N ALA A 185 -10.69 -5.09 -2.21
CA ALA A 185 -9.56 -5.94 -1.82
C ALA A 185 -9.69 -7.38 -2.33
N ILE A 186 -10.89 -7.96 -2.28
CA ILE A 186 -11.16 -9.28 -2.86
C ILE A 186 -10.95 -9.26 -4.38
N MET A 187 -11.45 -8.24 -5.08
CA MET A 187 -11.24 -8.09 -6.52
C MET A 187 -9.76 -7.91 -6.85
N SER A 188 -9.05 -7.06 -6.10
CA SER A 188 -7.63 -6.81 -6.30
C SER A 188 -6.81 -8.09 -6.16
N ALA A 189 -7.07 -8.89 -5.14
CA ALA A 189 -6.37 -10.16 -4.94
C ALA A 189 -6.67 -11.15 -6.10
N THR A 190 -7.94 -11.26 -6.53
CA THR A 190 -8.34 -12.19 -7.58
C THR A 190 -7.91 -11.74 -9.00
N HIS A 191 -7.50 -10.50 -9.20
CA HIS A 191 -7.05 -9.96 -10.49
C HIS A 191 -5.57 -9.51 -10.48
N CYS A 192 -4.80 -9.91 -9.47
CA CYS A 192 -3.37 -9.61 -9.41
C CYS A 192 -2.56 -10.61 -10.24
N ALA A 193 -2.19 -10.25 -11.45
CA ALA A 193 -1.33 -11.06 -12.31
C ALA A 193 0.09 -11.19 -11.74
N ALA A 194 0.54 -10.19 -11.00
CA ALA A 194 1.85 -10.17 -10.33
C ALA A 194 1.94 -11.11 -9.11
N MET A 195 0.86 -11.78 -8.69
CA MET A 195 0.84 -12.55 -7.45
C MET A 195 1.95 -13.61 -7.39
N LEU A 196 1.95 -14.56 -8.31
CA LEU A 196 2.95 -15.63 -8.31
C LEU A 196 4.36 -15.11 -8.64
N PRO A 197 4.57 -14.26 -9.66
CA PRO A 197 5.87 -13.65 -9.92
C PRO A 197 6.47 -12.93 -8.71
N LEU A 198 5.70 -12.11 -7.99
CA LEU A 198 6.19 -11.39 -6.81
C LEU A 198 6.51 -12.31 -5.63
N ILE A 199 5.74 -13.38 -5.41
CA ILE A 199 6.05 -14.37 -4.38
C ILE A 199 7.40 -15.05 -4.69
N VAL A 200 7.59 -15.50 -5.94
CA VAL A 200 8.82 -16.17 -6.37
C VAL A 200 10.02 -15.23 -6.35
N SER A 201 9.86 -14.03 -6.87
CA SER A 201 10.91 -13.01 -6.87
C SER A 201 11.21 -12.52 -5.45
N GLY A 202 10.20 -12.32 -4.61
CA GLY A 202 10.35 -11.87 -3.23
C GLY A 202 11.22 -12.76 -2.36
N MET A 203 11.31 -14.05 -2.70
CA MET A 203 12.25 -14.99 -2.05
C MET A 203 13.71 -14.78 -2.50
N ARG A 204 13.94 -14.06 -3.58
CA ARG A 204 15.26 -13.81 -4.19
C ARG A 204 15.63 -12.32 -4.18
N MET A 205 14.67 -11.42 -3.95
CA MET A 205 14.89 -9.99 -3.95
C MET A 205 15.95 -9.57 -2.93
N ALA A 206 16.82 -8.66 -3.35
CA ALA A 206 17.59 -7.88 -2.40
C ALA A 206 16.63 -7.13 -1.49
N VAL A 207 16.83 -7.23 -0.19
CA VAL A 207 16.14 -6.43 0.81
C VAL A 207 16.57 -4.98 0.68
N LEU A 208 15.87 -4.08 1.36
CA LEU A 208 16.31 -2.70 1.51
C LEU A 208 17.69 -2.67 2.14
N ASP A 209 18.71 -2.45 1.31
CA ASP A 209 20.08 -2.30 1.78
C ASP A 209 20.28 -0.87 2.29
N ASP A 210 21.06 -0.75 3.35
CA ASP A 210 21.57 0.50 3.87
C ASP A 210 20.51 1.57 4.22
N LEU A 211 19.54 1.17 5.04
CA LEU A 211 18.51 2.08 5.59
C LEU A 211 19.12 3.27 6.33
N SER A 212 20.36 3.15 6.81
CA SER A 212 21.08 4.22 7.52
C SER A 212 21.48 5.39 6.61
N THR A 213 21.57 5.16 5.29
CA THR A 213 21.93 6.20 4.29
C THR A 213 20.74 6.96 3.76
N VAL A 214 19.53 6.60 4.14
CA VAL A 214 18.31 7.29 3.70
C VAL A 214 18.32 8.74 4.15
N ARG A 215 18.44 9.67 3.19
CA ARG A 215 18.48 11.13 3.46
C ARG A 215 17.10 11.77 3.40
N THR A 216 16.17 11.16 2.68
CA THR A 216 14.78 11.61 2.62
C THR A 216 14.17 11.60 4.02
N PRO A 217 13.48 12.66 4.47
CA PRO A 217 12.71 12.62 5.71
C PRO A 217 11.71 11.48 5.70
N VAL A 218 11.83 10.55 6.64
CA VAL A 218 10.97 9.36 6.76
C VAL A 218 10.07 9.48 7.98
N ARG A 219 8.79 9.18 7.80
CA ARG A 219 7.83 8.87 8.86
C ARG A 219 7.44 7.40 8.74
N LEU A 220 7.85 6.59 9.71
CA LEU A 220 7.50 5.18 9.79
C LEU A 220 6.25 5.01 10.64
N LEU A 221 5.16 4.52 10.03
CA LEU A 221 3.92 4.18 10.72
C LEU A 221 3.85 2.66 10.91
N MET A 222 3.93 2.21 12.15
CA MET A 222 3.77 0.80 12.52
C MET A 222 2.34 0.55 12.98
N CYS A 223 1.67 -0.46 12.44
CA CYS A 223 0.31 -0.82 12.81
C CYS A 223 0.33 -1.80 13.99
N GLU A 224 -0.38 -1.46 15.09
CA GLU A 224 -0.30 -2.25 16.34
C GLU A 224 -0.75 -3.70 16.15
N PHE A 225 -1.84 -3.92 15.41
CA PHE A 225 -2.44 -5.23 15.18
C PHE A 225 -2.17 -5.79 13.78
N ASP A 226 -0.99 -5.50 13.24
CA ASP A 226 -0.58 -6.05 11.95
C ASP A 226 -0.44 -7.58 12.03
N ARG A 227 -1.28 -8.29 11.28
CA ARG A 227 -1.31 -9.74 11.22
C ARG A 227 -0.52 -10.29 10.03
N ILE A 228 -0.27 -9.47 9.00
CA ILE A 228 0.45 -9.86 7.79
C ILE A 228 1.95 -9.77 8.02
N ILE A 229 2.43 -8.60 8.48
CA ILE A 229 3.83 -8.37 8.81
C ILE A 229 3.97 -7.83 10.24
N PRO A 230 3.79 -8.67 11.27
CA PRO A 230 3.84 -8.26 12.67
C PRO A 230 5.12 -7.50 13.03
N ASN A 231 4.96 -6.37 13.72
CA ASN A 231 6.07 -5.45 14.07
C ASN A 231 7.24 -6.16 14.77
N ARG A 232 6.98 -7.15 15.61
CA ARG A 232 8.00 -7.91 16.35
C ARG A 232 9.06 -8.55 15.44
N MET A 233 8.68 -8.93 14.21
CA MET A 233 9.57 -9.57 13.25
C MET A 233 10.05 -8.60 12.17
N TYR A 234 9.17 -7.75 11.67
CA TYR A 234 9.40 -7.01 10.43
C TYR A 234 9.81 -5.56 10.65
N ALA A 235 9.46 -4.93 11.79
CA ALA A 235 9.85 -3.54 12.05
C ALA A 235 11.27 -3.38 12.61
N LYS A 236 11.93 -4.45 13.06
CA LYS A 236 13.21 -4.38 13.78
C LYS A 236 14.32 -3.64 13.04
N ARG A 237 14.47 -3.86 11.73
CA ARG A 237 15.48 -3.18 10.93
C ARG A 237 15.13 -1.71 10.74
N PHE A 238 13.90 -1.39 10.41
CA PHE A 238 13.46 0.00 10.30
C PHE A 238 13.68 0.77 11.60
N LEU A 239 13.40 0.16 12.76
CA LEU A 239 13.59 0.79 14.05
C LEU A 239 15.05 1.03 14.42
N ARG A 240 15.97 0.16 13.98
CA ARG A 240 17.39 0.22 14.32
C ARG A 240 18.25 0.94 13.30
N GLU A 241 17.93 0.76 12.01
CA GLU A 241 18.80 1.17 10.92
C GLU A 241 18.40 2.50 10.27
N LEU A 242 17.12 2.90 10.35
CA LEU A 242 16.75 4.25 9.89
C LEU A 242 17.44 5.33 10.73
N PRO A 243 17.84 6.46 10.12
CA PRO A 243 18.43 7.59 10.82
C PRO A 243 17.60 8.03 12.03
N GLU A 244 18.23 8.60 13.06
CA GLU A 244 17.53 9.14 14.24
C GLU A 244 16.51 10.22 13.88
N THR A 245 16.73 10.92 12.79
CA THR A 245 15.81 11.94 12.25
C THR A 245 14.51 11.35 11.70
N ALA A 246 14.43 10.03 11.50
CA ALA A 246 13.20 9.38 11.07
C ALA A 246 12.16 9.37 12.20
N ASP A 247 10.96 9.82 11.90
CA ASP A 247 9.83 9.80 12.83
C ASP A 247 9.24 8.37 12.89
N ARG A 248 9.00 7.86 14.09
CA ARG A 248 8.53 6.48 14.32
C ARG A 248 7.27 6.50 15.17
N ILE A 249 6.15 6.13 14.56
CA ILE A 249 4.82 6.21 15.19
C ILE A 249 4.20 4.81 15.23
N LEU A 250 3.78 4.38 16.42
CA LEU A 250 2.90 3.23 16.56
C LEU A 250 1.44 3.69 16.43
N VAL A 251 0.77 3.25 15.38
CA VAL A 251 -0.64 3.55 15.15
C VAL A 251 -1.47 2.52 15.88
N HIS A 252 -2.00 2.93 17.04
CA HIS A 252 -2.78 2.04 17.91
C HIS A 252 -4.14 1.70 17.32
N GLY A 253 -4.62 0.49 17.58
CA GLY A 253 -5.98 0.04 17.25
C GLY A 253 -6.21 -0.31 15.79
N VAL A 254 -5.17 -0.36 14.95
CA VAL A 254 -5.30 -0.63 13.51
C VAL A 254 -4.55 -1.89 13.06
N GLY A 255 -5.04 -2.52 11.98
CA GLY A 255 -4.42 -3.65 11.28
C GLY A 255 -3.49 -3.20 10.15
N HIS A 256 -3.16 -4.14 9.24
CA HIS A 256 -2.15 -3.94 8.19
C HIS A 256 -2.51 -2.88 7.15
N VAL A 257 -3.81 -2.70 6.85
CA VAL A 257 -4.31 -1.73 5.86
C VAL A 257 -5.14 -0.66 6.57
N PRO A 258 -4.51 0.23 7.37
CA PRO A 258 -5.21 1.16 8.24
C PRO A 258 -6.03 2.20 7.47
N MET A 259 -5.77 2.39 6.17
CA MET A 259 -6.54 3.28 5.30
C MET A 259 -8.01 2.88 5.23
N LEU A 260 -8.31 1.58 5.38
CA LEU A 260 -9.69 1.07 5.33
C LEU A 260 -10.47 1.33 6.63
N GLU A 261 -9.81 1.33 7.79
CA GLU A 261 -10.50 1.40 9.09
C GLU A 261 -10.30 2.72 9.84
N ALA A 262 -9.29 3.50 9.47
CA ALA A 262 -8.95 4.77 10.12
C ALA A 262 -8.46 5.82 9.11
N PRO A 263 -9.20 6.09 8.00
CA PRO A 263 -8.74 6.97 6.92
C PRO A 263 -8.45 8.40 7.39
N ASP A 264 -9.24 8.95 8.31
CA ASP A 264 -9.01 10.30 8.86
C ASP A 264 -7.65 10.39 9.56
N ARG A 265 -7.34 9.41 10.40
CA ARG A 265 -6.09 9.37 11.14
C ARG A 265 -4.89 9.22 10.21
N ILE A 266 -5.00 8.35 9.22
CA ILE A 266 -3.92 8.15 8.24
C ILE A 266 -3.71 9.40 7.38
N ALA A 267 -4.78 10.03 6.91
CA ALA A 267 -4.69 11.29 6.17
C ALA A 267 -4.03 12.38 7.00
N THR A 268 -4.40 12.53 8.28
CA THR A 268 -3.79 13.50 9.20
C THR A 268 -2.28 13.24 9.34
N LEU A 269 -1.88 12.00 9.61
CA LEU A 269 -0.46 11.65 9.77
C LEU A 269 0.35 11.90 8.48
N ILE A 270 -0.21 11.65 7.31
CA ILE A 270 0.43 11.97 6.03
C ILE A 270 0.53 13.49 5.86
N ALA A 271 -0.56 14.24 6.05
CA ALA A 271 -0.59 15.69 5.90
C ALA A 271 0.42 16.39 6.83
N GLU A 272 0.47 16.02 8.11
CA GLU A 272 1.44 16.55 9.06
C GLU A 272 2.88 16.35 8.58
N HIS A 273 3.21 15.20 8.00
CA HIS A 273 4.55 14.93 7.50
C HIS A 273 4.88 15.77 6.26
N VAL A 274 3.92 15.94 5.35
CA VAL A 274 4.03 16.84 4.19
C VAL A 274 4.27 18.27 4.65
N TYR A 275 3.50 18.77 5.62
CA TYR A 275 3.61 20.15 6.12
C TYR A 275 4.90 20.41 6.91
N ALA A 276 5.32 19.47 7.75
CA ALA A 276 6.57 19.62 8.52
C ALA A 276 7.79 19.80 7.60
N SER A 277 7.78 19.23 6.40
CA SER A 277 8.85 19.43 5.41
C SER A 277 8.84 20.83 4.78
N ARG A 278 7.66 21.43 4.58
CA ARG A 278 7.55 22.83 4.06
C ARG A 278 8.20 23.84 5.00
N THR A 279 8.01 23.65 6.31
CA THR A 279 8.57 24.55 7.33
C THR A 279 10.09 24.45 7.35
N ARG A 280 10.67 23.26 7.18
CA ARG A 280 12.12 23.08 7.11
C ARG A 280 12.75 23.70 5.86
N LEU A 281 12.09 23.61 4.71
CA LEU A 281 12.60 24.19 3.44
C LEU A 281 12.53 25.73 3.43
N ARG A 282 11.65 26.36 4.22
CA ARG A 282 11.57 27.83 4.34
C ARG A 282 12.56 28.42 5.36
N ALA A 283 13.17 27.56 6.19
CA ALA A 283 14.13 27.97 7.22
C ALA A 283 15.60 27.86 6.77
N VAL A 284 15.85 27.47 5.53
CA VAL A 284 17.15 27.40 4.85
C VAL A 284 17.20 28.46 3.76
#